data_a1e73175ce4af31736ab8320888feb0d
#
_entry.id   a1e73175ce4af31736ab8320888feb0d
#
_cell.length_a   1.000
_cell.length_b   1.000
_cell.length_c   1.000
_cell.angle_alpha   90.00
_cell.angle_beta   90.00
_cell.angle_gamma   90.00
#
_symmetry.space_group_name_H-M   'P 1'
#
loop_
_entity.id
_entity.type
_entity.pdbx_description
1 polymer ?
#
loop_
_entity_poly.entity_id
_entity_poly.type
_entity_poly.pdbx_seq_one_letter_code
_entity_poly.pdbx_strand_id
1 'polypeptide(L)'
;MKAAQYVMGAVVVGALLLTGCGVTNNHDTVIKDAVANRVFLYQTPGSTDATLQVVRENGYFGGGCSSQVIIDDKFAAQLETGEQVAFSVPSGSHVVSLQNSGACRKVGSDAQVQTTLAAGETAQLQVNKWGSSLSAVKR
;
A
#
# COMPACT_ATOMS: atom_id res chain seq x y z
N MET A 1 29.34 -19.95 58.49
CA MET A 1 29.22 -19.83 58.16
C MET A 1 28.54 -19.51 57.41
N LYS A 2 28.26 -19.36 57.14
CA LYS A 2 27.87 -19.09 56.57
C LYS A 2 27.15 -18.76 55.81
N ALA A 3 26.85 -18.61 55.48
CA ALA A 3 26.43 -18.36 54.83
C ALA A 3 25.70 -17.96 54.10
N ALA A 4 25.49 -17.85 53.76
CA ALA A 4 25.06 -17.61 53.13
C ALA A 4 24.26 -17.16 52.41
N GLN A 5 24.09 -17.07 52.15
CA GLN A 5 23.61 -16.79 51.57
C GLN A 5 22.85 -16.37 50.85
N TYR A 6 22.49 -16.19 50.59
CA TYR A 6 21.98 -15.85 49.97
C TYR A 6 21.42 -15.48 49.22
N VAL A 7 21.21 -15.46 48.91
CA VAL A 7 20.86 -15.20 48.20
C VAL A 7 20.07 -14.85 47.53
N MET A 8 19.78 -14.66 47.29
CA MET A 8 19.25 -14.38 46.73
C MET A 8 18.66 -13.97 45.93
N GLY A 9 18.42 -13.87 45.67
CA GLY A 9 18.00 -13.50 44.88
C GLY A 9 17.29 -13.16 44.12
N ALA A 10 17.14 -13.05 43.78
CA ALA A 10 16.71 -12.77 43.10
C ALA A 10 15.92 -12.39 42.30
N VAL A 11 15.60 -12.17 42.02
CA VAL A 11 15.05 -11.83 41.37
C VAL A 11 14.48 -11.42 40.48
N VAL A 12 14.29 -11.25 40.12
CA VAL A 12 13.92 -10.89 39.30
C VAL A 12 13.19 -10.61 38.54
N VAL A 13 12.90 -10.36 38.27
CA VAL A 13 12.37 -10.08 37.62
C VAL A 13 11.74 -9.73 36.75
N GLY A 14 11.54 -9.54 36.48
CA GLY A 14 11.10 -9.22 35.62
C GLY A 14 10.41 -8.77 34.87
N ALA A 15 10.25 -8.64 34.62
CA ALA A 15 9.79 -8.24 33.97
C ALA A 15 9.16 -7.87 33.06
N LEU A 16 8.96 -7.69 32.86
CA LEU A 16 8.60 -7.29 32.16
C LEU A 16 8.00 -7.05 31.27
N LEU A 17 7.89 -7.01 31.06
CA LEU A 17 7.50 -6.87 30.28
C LEU A 17 6.69 -6.39 29.58
N LEU A 18 6.37 -6.12 29.43
CA LEU A 18 5.70 -5.71 28.86
C LEU A 18 5.49 -5.17 27.95
N THR A 19 5.50 -5.06 27.69
CA THR A 19 5.36 -4.64 26.81
C THR A 19 4.58 -4.40 26.07
N GLY A 20 4.21 -4.13 25.71
CA GLY A 20 3.65 -3.77 24.95
C GLY A 20 3.02 -3.47 24.28
N CYS A 21 2.72 -3.46 24.02
CA CYS A 21 2.04 -3.29 23.38
C CYS A 21 1.51 -2.42 22.86
N GLY A 22 1.62 -2.02 22.57
CA GLY A 22 1.32 -1.15 21.93
C GLY A 22 0.36 -0.87 21.28
N VAL A 23 -0.17 -0.71 21.27
CA VAL A 23 -1.10 -0.55 20.79
C VAL A 23 -1.55 0.38 20.17
N THR A 24 -1.29 0.78 19.55
CA THR A 24 -1.62 1.66 18.88
C THR A 24 -2.63 1.52 18.15
N ASN A 25 -3.36 2.05 17.95
CA ASN A 25 -4.32 2.01 17.26
C ASN A 25 -4.31 2.55 16.05
N ASN A 26 -3.60 2.33 15.30
CA ASN A 26 -3.52 2.88 14.06
C ASN A 26 -4.20 2.12 13.07
N HIS A 27 -5.32 1.66 13.30
CA HIS A 27 -6.05 0.95 12.31
C HIS A 27 -6.32 1.79 11.08
N ASP A 28 -6.20 3.09 11.20
CA ASP A 28 -6.36 3.93 10.05
C ASP A 28 -5.23 3.80 9.05
N THR A 29 -4.12 3.21 9.44
CA THR A 29 -2.98 3.09 8.56
C THR A 29 -2.82 1.71 7.95
N VAL A 30 -3.73 0.81 8.22
CA VAL A 30 -3.64 -0.54 7.68
C VAL A 30 -4.05 -0.51 6.21
N ILE A 31 -3.17 -0.95 5.35
CA ILE A 31 -3.43 -1.05 3.92
C ILE A 31 -3.63 -2.52 3.59
N LYS A 32 -4.69 -2.82 2.88
CA LYS A 32 -5.05 -4.19 2.51
C LYS A 32 -4.89 -4.39 1.03
N ASP A 33 -4.65 -5.60 0.63
CA ASP A 33 -4.63 -5.90 -0.79
C ASP A 33 -6.03 -5.79 -1.36
N ALA A 34 -6.15 -5.27 -2.56
CA ALA A 34 -7.42 -5.21 -3.26
C ALA A 34 -7.91 -6.64 -3.51
N VAL A 35 -9.21 -6.83 -3.44
CA VAL A 35 -9.76 -8.16 -3.67
C VAL A 35 -9.58 -8.55 -5.12
N ALA A 36 -9.37 -9.83 -5.35
CA ALA A 36 -8.97 -10.33 -6.67
C ALA A 36 -9.97 -9.97 -7.77
N ASN A 37 -11.25 -9.89 -7.46
CA ASN A 37 -12.25 -9.62 -8.49
C ASN A 37 -12.29 -8.15 -8.92
N ARG A 38 -11.45 -7.31 -8.36
CA ARG A 38 -11.29 -5.93 -8.78
C ARG A 38 -9.92 -5.65 -9.36
N VAL A 39 -9.14 -6.70 -9.65
CA VAL A 39 -7.82 -6.57 -10.26
C VAL A 39 -7.84 -7.37 -11.56
N PHE A 40 -7.69 -6.69 -12.66
CA PHE A 40 -8.01 -7.26 -13.96
C PHE A 40 -6.82 -7.57 -14.86
N LEU A 41 -5.73 -6.83 -14.72
CA LEU A 41 -4.58 -6.93 -15.62
C LEU A 41 -3.27 -7.10 -14.85
N TYR A 42 -2.27 -7.62 -15.54
CA TYR A 42 -0.89 -7.64 -15.06
C TYR A 42 -0.68 -8.43 -13.78
N GLN A 43 -1.36 -9.54 -13.65
CA GLN A 43 -1.24 -10.38 -12.47
C GLN A 43 -0.34 -11.61 -12.68
N THR A 44 0.06 -11.87 -13.90
CA THR A 44 0.93 -13.00 -14.19
C THR A 44 2.33 -12.47 -14.52
N PRO A 45 3.33 -12.74 -13.69
CA PRO A 45 4.67 -12.20 -13.93
C PRO A 45 5.36 -12.84 -15.12
N GLY A 46 6.06 -12.02 -15.90
CA GLY A 46 6.98 -12.48 -16.93
C GLY A 46 8.41 -12.34 -16.44
N SER A 47 9.34 -12.98 -17.13
CA SER A 47 10.74 -13.03 -16.67
C SER A 47 11.45 -11.67 -16.71
N THR A 48 10.99 -10.76 -17.57
CA THR A 48 11.61 -9.43 -17.68
C THR A 48 10.71 -8.34 -17.17
N ASP A 49 9.69 -8.70 -16.40
CA ASP A 49 8.75 -7.71 -15.92
C ASP A 49 9.30 -6.92 -14.74
N ALA A 50 8.75 -5.75 -14.57
CA ALA A 50 8.94 -4.91 -13.41
C ALA A 50 7.68 -4.98 -12.55
N THR A 51 7.77 -4.51 -11.33
CA THR A 51 6.62 -4.46 -10.42
C THR A 51 6.20 -3.00 -10.25
N LEU A 52 4.93 -2.74 -10.48
CA LEU A 52 4.35 -1.43 -10.24
C LEU A 52 3.31 -1.61 -9.13
N GLN A 53 3.55 -0.99 -7.99
CA GLN A 53 2.64 -1.06 -6.87
C GLN A 53 1.87 0.26 -6.77
N VAL A 54 0.57 0.17 -6.61
CA VAL A 54 -0.27 1.35 -6.42
C VAL A 54 -0.95 1.22 -5.07
N VAL A 55 -0.77 2.21 -4.21
CA VAL A 55 -1.32 2.22 -2.86
C VAL A 55 -2.27 3.40 -2.74
N ARG A 56 -3.47 3.16 -2.28
CA ARG A 56 -4.40 4.23 -1.98
C ARG A 56 -4.51 4.41 -0.48
N GLU A 57 -4.18 5.60 0.00
CA GLU A 57 -4.25 5.90 1.43
C GLU A 57 -5.66 5.76 1.96
N ASN A 58 -5.76 5.47 3.24
CA ASN A 58 -7.04 5.53 3.92
C ASN A 58 -7.56 6.96 3.90
N GLY A 59 -8.83 7.12 3.70
CA GLY A 59 -9.45 8.44 3.63
C GLY A 59 -10.82 8.44 4.26
N TYR A 60 -11.37 9.64 4.38
CA TYR A 60 -12.65 9.78 5.05
C TYR A 60 -13.81 9.36 4.18
N PHE A 61 -13.62 9.41 2.87
CA PHE A 61 -14.72 9.17 2.00
C PHE A 61 -14.65 7.78 1.47
N GLY A 62 -14.74 6.80 2.35
CA GLY A 62 -14.60 5.45 1.88
C GLY A 62 -15.73 5.00 1.03
N GLY A 63 -16.88 5.25 1.43
CA GLY A 63 -18.00 4.46 0.98
C GLY A 63 -18.48 4.69 -0.41
N GLY A 64 -18.18 5.53 -1.16
CA GLY A 64 -18.76 5.75 -2.47
C GLY A 64 -17.79 6.12 -3.54
N CYS A 65 -16.54 6.09 -3.24
CA CYS A 65 -15.52 6.61 -4.13
C CYS A 65 -14.41 5.60 -4.28
N SER A 66 -14.37 4.93 -5.39
CA SER A 66 -13.26 4.04 -5.72
C SER A 66 -12.41 4.69 -6.79
N SER A 67 -11.13 4.33 -6.81
CA SER A 67 -10.20 4.82 -7.80
C SER A 67 -9.91 3.72 -8.80
N GLN A 68 -10.15 4.00 -10.06
CA GLN A 68 -9.80 3.10 -11.14
C GLN A 68 -8.36 3.41 -11.54
N VAL A 69 -7.51 2.40 -11.51
CA VAL A 69 -6.12 2.51 -11.93
C VAL A 69 -6.05 2.11 -13.40
N ILE A 70 -5.58 3.02 -14.21
CA ILE A 70 -5.50 2.83 -15.66
C ILE A 70 -4.03 2.85 -16.03
N ILE A 71 -3.56 1.79 -16.67
CA ILE A 71 -2.17 1.67 -17.09
C ILE A 71 -2.14 1.60 -18.62
N ASP A 72 -1.48 2.56 -19.25
CA ASP A 72 -1.38 2.64 -20.70
C ASP A 72 -2.75 2.54 -21.36
N ASP A 73 -3.68 3.33 -20.83
CA ASP A 73 -5.06 3.43 -21.31
C ASP A 73 -5.90 2.16 -21.10
N LYS A 74 -5.43 1.24 -20.26
CA LYS A 74 -6.19 0.03 -19.96
C LYS A 74 -6.60 0.00 -18.50
N PHE A 75 -7.84 -0.34 -18.26
CA PHE A 75 -8.36 -0.42 -16.89
C PHE A 75 -7.74 -1.64 -16.21
N ALA A 76 -6.87 -1.40 -15.25
CA ALA A 76 -6.09 -2.46 -14.62
C ALA A 76 -6.65 -2.91 -13.28
N ALA A 77 -7.19 -2.01 -12.48
CA ALA A 77 -7.72 -2.37 -11.17
C ALA A 77 -8.60 -1.24 -10.61
N GLN A 78 -9.40 -1.60 -9.64
CA GLN A 78 -10.20 -0.63 -8.90
C GLN A 78 -9.83 -0.72 -7.43
N LEU A 79 -9.45 0.38 -6.83
CA LEU A 79 -9.04 0.45 -5.44
C LEU A 79 -10.03 1.23 -4.60
N GLU A 80 -10.38 0.65 -3.47
CA GLU A 80 -11.09 1.37 -2.40
C GLU A 80 -10.06 2.05 -1.51
N THR A 81 -10.51 2.92 -0.62
CA THR A 81 -9.60 3.55 0.32
C THR A 81 -8.88 2.49 1.15
N GLY A 82 -7.60 2.70 1.38
CA GLY A 82 -6.81 1.77 2.19
C GLY A 82 -6.49 0.46 1.49
N GLU A 83 -6.49 0.46 0.17
CA GLU A 83 -6.14 -0.74 -0.59
C GLU A 83 -4.92 -0.53 -1.46
N GLN A 84 -4.25 -1.61 -1.77
CA GLN A 84 -3.09 -1.61 -2.66
C GLN A 84 -3.18 -2.76 -3.66
N VAL A 85 -2.43 -2.62 -4.74
CA VAL A 85 -2.32 -3.66 -5.74
C VAL A 85 -0.92 -3.61 -6.33
N ALA A 86 -0.39 -4.76 -6.68
CA ALA A 86 0.89 -4.88 -7.37
C ALA A 86 0.64 -5.45 -8.76
N PHE A 87 1.25 -4.82 -9.74
CA PHE A 87 1.14 -5.24 -11.14
C PHE A 87 2.50 -5.70 -11.64
N SER A 88 2.51 -6.78 -12.40
CA SER A 88 3.70 -7.20 -13.13
C SER A 88 3.58 -6.62 -14.53
N VAL A 89 4.33 -5.56 -14.81
CA VAL A 89 4.26 -4.87 -16.09
C VAL A 89 5.53 -5.09 -16.88
N PRO A 90 5.48 -5.06 -18.20
CA PRO A 90 6.71 -5.13 -18.99
C PRO A 90 7.66 -4.01 -18.61
N SER A 91 8.97 -4.27 -18.67
CA SER A 91 9.93 -3.20 -18.45
C SER A 91 9.75 -2.13 -19.52
N GLY A 92 10.02 -0.89 -19.18
CA GLY A 92 9.86 0.25 -20.08
C GLY A 92 9.02 1.34 -19.48
N SER A 93 8.54 2.22 -20.31
CA SER A 93 7.72 3.36 -19.88
C SER A 93 6.26 3.02 -19.83
N HIS A 94 5.61 3.49 -18.80
CA HIS A 94 4.17 3.31 -18.61
C HIS A 94 3.53 4.60 -18.14
N VAL A 95 2.31 4.83 -18.55
CA VAL A 95 1.53 5.97 -18.09
C VAL A 95 0.44 5.40 -17.19
N VAL A 96 0.42 5.85 -15.95
CA VAL A 96 -0.58 5.43 -14.97
C VAL A 96 -1.48 6.62 -14.69
N SER A 97 -2.76 6.43 -14.82
CA SER A 97 -3.73 7.48 -14.55
C SER A 97 -4.82 6.97 -13.63
N LEU A 98 -5.54 7.90 -13.04
CA LEU A 98 -6.64 7.59 -12.15
C LEU A 98 -7.94 8.09 -12.74
N GLN A 99 -8.99 7.33 -12.47
CA GLN A 99 -10.33 7.80 -12.72
C GLN A 99 -11.18 7.37 -11.55
N ASN A 100 -11.68 8.31 -10.79
CA ASN A 100 -12.53 7.98 -9.66
C ASN A 100 -13.94 7.74 -10.14
N SER A 101 -14.66 6.95 -9.36
CA SER A 101 -16.03 6.61 -9.70
C SER A 101 -16.99 7.11 -8.63
N GLY A 102 -18.29 6.99 -8.91
CA GLY A 102 -19.31 7.36 -7.97
C GLY A 102 -19.34 8.86 -7.74
N ALA A 103 -19.50 9.26 -6.50
CA ALA A 103 -19.61 10.66 -6.13
C ALA A 103 -18.32 11.44 -6.39
N CYS A 104 -17.22 10.76 -6.54
CA CYS A 104 -15.91 11.38 -6.68
C CYS A 104 -15.38 11.41 -8.11
N ARG A 105 -16.21 11.12 -9.07
CA ARG A 105 -15.69 10.89 -10.44
C ARG A 105 -15.00 12.09 -11.06
N LYS A 106 -15.23 13.29 -10.56
CA LYS A 106 -14.53 14.47 -11.07
C LYS A 106 -13.25 14.78 -10.31
N VAL A 107 -13.04 14.14 -9.18
CA VAL A 107 -11.88 14.41 -8.37
C VAL A 107 -10.71 13.63 -8.94
N GLY A 108 -9.61 14.30 -9.18
CA GLY A 108 -8.40 13.64 -9.66
C GLY A 108 -8.47 13.11 -11.08
N SER A 109 -9.42 13.58 -11.89
CA SER A 109 -9.56 13.06 -13.24
C SER A 109 -8.35 13.34 -14.12
N ASP A 110 -7.50 14.28 -13.73
CA ASP A 110 -6.27 14.58 -14.45
C ASP A 110 -5.03 13.95 -13.82
N ALA A 111 -5.20 13.17 -12.77
CA ALA A 111 -4.07 12.59 -12.08
C ALA A 111 -3.38 11.55 -12.97
N GLN A 112 -2.11 11.76 -13.25
CA GLN A 112 -1.37 10.92 -14.16
C GLN A 112 0.10 10.97 -13.82
N VAL A 113 0.78 9.84 -13.92
CA VAL A 113 2.22 9.73 -13.71
C VAL A 113 2.81 8.88 -14.83
N GLN A 114 3.90 9.35 -15.41
CA GLN A 114 4.69 8.53 -16.31
C GLN A 114 5.85 7.94 -15.51
N THR A 115 6.06 6.65 -15.63
CA THR A 115 7.13 5.98 -14.93
C THR A 115 7.86 5.05 -15.89
N THR A 116 9.18 4.95 -15.72
CA THR A 116 10.01 4.07 -16.53
C THR A 116 10.65 3.06 -15.60
N LEU A 117 10.47 1.79 -15.89
CA LEU A 117 10.90 0.71 -15.02
C LEU A 117 11.85 -0.22 -15.74
N ALA A 118 12.95 -0.53 -15.09
CA ALA A 118 13.87 -1.56 -15.57
C ALA A 118 13.33 -2.94 -15.17
N ALA A 119 13.77 -3.97 -15.87
CA ALA A 119 13.38 -5.34 -15.54
C ALA A 119 13.76 -5.64 -14.08
N GLY A 120 12.84 -6.19 -13.34
CA GLY A 120 13.04 -6.52 -11.92
C GLY A 120 12.91 -5.35 -10.97
N GLU A 121 12.75 -4.15 -11.49
CA GLU A 121 12.61 -2.97 -10.64
C GLU A 121 11.20 -2.91 -10.04
N THR A 122 11.10 -2.39 -8.83
CA THR A 122 9.80 -2.13 -8.19
C THR A 122 9.65 -0.63 -8.00
N ALA A 123 8.54 -0.10 -8.45
CA ALA A 123 8.18 1.29 -8.20
C ALA A 123 6.85 1.33 -7.49
N GLN A 124 6.68 2.32 -6.64
CA GLN A 124 5.45 2.49 -5.90
C GLN A 124 4.83 3.84 -6.23
N LEU A 125 3.57 3.84 -6.55
CA LEU A 125 2.78 5.04 -6.73
C LEU A 125 1.77 5.13 -5.60
N GLN A 126 1.44 6.34 -5.21
CA GLN A 126 0.53 6.56 -4.11
C GLN A 126 -0.61 7.47 -4.54
N VAL A 127 -1.81 7.04 -4.24
CA VAL A 127 -3.02 7.85 -4.39
C VAL A 127 -3.30 8.45 -3.03
N ASN A 128 -3.45 9.75 -2.97
CA ASN A 128 -3.68 10.40 -1.68
C ASN A 128 -5.04 10.04 -1.11
N LYS A 129 -5.25 10.42 0.14
CA LYS A 129 -6.48 10.03 0.85
C LYS A 129 -7.75 10.60 0.24
N TRP A 130 -7.62 11.64 -0.57
CA TRP A 130 -8.79 12.24 -1.22
C TRP A 130 -9.04 11.65 -2.61
N GLY A 131 -8.15 10.81 -3.10
CA GLY A 131 -8.24 10.29 -4.46
C GLY A 131 -7.95 11.34 -5.53
N SER A 132 -7.36 12.45 -5.14
CA SER A 132 -7.20 13.59 -6.05
C SER A 132 -5.83 13.65 -6.72
N SER A 133 -4.86 12.91 -6.25
CA SER A 133 -3.52 12.94 -6.84
C SER A 133 -2.89 11.58 -6.85
N LEU A 134 -1.99 11.40 -7.78
CA LEU A 134 -1.19 10.19 -7.93
C LEU A 134 0.25 10.65 -8.00
N SER A 135 1.10 10.08 -7.19
CA SER A 135 2.51 10.50 -7.16
C SER A 135 3.43 9.31 -6.94
N ALA A 136 4.65 9.42 -7.43
CA ALA A 136 5.67 8.41 -7.19
C ALA A 136 6.19 8.55 -5.77
N VAL A 137 6.36 7.41 -5.10
CA VAL A 137 6.93 7.39 -3.78
C VAL A 137 8.42 7.21 -3.93
N LYS A 138 9.19 8.12 -3.38
CA LYS A 138 10.64 8.03 -3.43
C LYS A 138 11.13 7.16 -2.28
N ARG A 139 12.15 6.43 -2.55
CA ARG A 139 12.78 5.63 -1.52
C ARG A 139 14.16 6.12 -1.22
#